data_d9429a7055f080b7cc207f0f34a472e3
#
_entry.id   d9429a7055f080b7cc207f0f34a472e3
#
_cell.length_a   1.000
_cell.length_b   1.000
_cell.length_c   1.000
_cell.angle_alpha   90.00
_cell.angle_beta   90.00
_cell.angle_gamma   90.00
#
_symmetry.space_group_name_H-M   'P 1'
#
loop_
_entity.id
_entity.type
_entity.pdbx_description
1 polymer ?
#
loop_
_entity_poly.entity_id
_entity_poly.type
_entity_poly.pdbx_seq_one_letter_code
_entity_poly.pdbx_strand_id
1 'polypeptide(L)'
;MRQLIRTLTSVVASMALAMALVVAVEAFSEMVHPAAPFNGNVPEQVRRYPDWVLAIVVMAWSGTAAAATWVASRFGNRLAGGIVALLLAWALVFNLIMLPYTIWFKVAMFIAFPIACVLGIKYGRRPGADAKLSHAPQKTSWEPRRQ
;
A
#
# COMPACT_ATOMS: atom_id res chain seq x y z
N MET A 1 21.58 10.39 -8.48
CA MET A 1 21.30 10.97 -7.15
C MET A 1 19.86 11.51 -7.03
N ARG A 2 19.39 12.43 -7.87
CA ARG A 2 18.01 13.02 -7.78
C ARG A 2 16.87 12.00 -7.82
N GLN A 3 16.96 10.95 -8.64
CA GLN A 3 15.91 9.92 -8.70
C GLN A 3 15.82 9.08 -7.43
N LEU A 4 16.95 8.75 -6.82
CA LEU A 4 17.01 7.98 -5.57
C LEU A 4 16.39 8.78 -4.41
N ILE A 5 16.74 10.05 -4.29
CA ILE A 5 16.15 10.95 -3.28
C ILE A 5 14.63 11.02 -3.46
N ARG A 6 14.15 11.23 -4.69
CA ARG A 6 12.72 11.29 -5.00
C ARG A 6 11.99 9.98 -4.65
N THR A 7 12.60 8.83 -4.94
CA THR A 7 12.03 7.51 -4.58
C THR A 7 11.93 7.37 -3.06
N LEU A 8 13.01 7.65 -2.34
CA LEU A 8 13.03 7.59 -0.88
C LEU A 8 12.00 8.52 -0.25
N THR A 9 11.96 9.79 -0.67
CA THR A 9 11.00 10.75 -0.12
C THR A 9 9.56 10.32 -0.37
N SER A 10 9.24 9.77 -1.56
CA SER A 10 7.90 9.30 -1.85
C SER A 10 7.52 8.03 -1.07
N VAL A 11 8.47 7.13 -0.80
CA VAL A 11 8.25 5.96 0.07
C VAL A 11 7.95 6.42 1.49
N VAL A 12 8.78 7.28 2.06
CA VAL A 12 8.60 7.80 3.42
C VAL A 12 7.26 8.54 3.56
N ALA A 13 6.94 9.43 2.62
CA ALA A 13 5.66 10.16 2.63
C ALA A 13 4.46 9.22 2.52
N SER A 14 4.55 8.18 1.69
CA SER A 14 3.46 7.19 1.53
C SER A 14 3.30 6.31 2.76
N MET A 15 4.39 5.95 3.44
CA MET A 15 4.32 5.21 4.71
C MET A 15 3.73 6.08 5.83
N ALA A 16 4.11 7.36 5.91
CA ALA A 16 3.51 8.30 6.84
C ALA A 16 2.00 8.46 6.61
N LEU A 17 1.58 8.57 5.33
CA LEU A 17 0.16 8.59 4.96
C LEU A 17 -0.54 7.31 5.39
N ALA A 18 0.05 6.14 5.12
CA ALA A 18 -0.54 4.86 5.52
C ALA A 18 -0.73 4.78 7.04
N MET A 19 0.27 5.17 7.83
CA MET A 19 0.17 5.22 9.29
C MET A 19 -0.93 6.18 9.76
N ALA A 20 -1.00 7.38 9.17
CA ALA A 20 -2.05 8.35 9.52
C ALA A 20 -3.45 7.80 9.23
N LEU A 21 -3.64 7.12 8.09
CA LEU A 21 -4.91 6.51 7.72
C LEU A 21 -5.27 5.33 8.64
N VAL A 22 -4.31 4.50 9.02
CA VAL A 22 -4.55 3.40 9.98
C VAL A 22 -4.99 3.96 11.33
N VAL A 23 -4.28 4.96 11.87
CA VAL A 23 -4.66 5.61 13.14
C VAL A 23 -6.05 6.25 13.03
N ALA A 24 -6.37 6.89 11.91
CA ALA A 24 -7.70 7.46 11.70
C ALA A 24 -8.81 6.40 11.65
N VAL A 25 -8.55 5.25 11.01
CA VAL A 25 -9.48 4.11 10.97
C VAL A 25 -9.69 3.52 12.37
N GLU A 26 -8.63 3.36 13.15
CA GLU A 26 -8.70 2.86 14.51
C GLU A 26 -9.51 3.82 15.40
N ALA A 27 -9.22 5.11 15.36
CA ALA A 27 -9.96 6.13 16.11
C ALA A 27 -11.45 6.16 15.72
N PHE A 28 -11.75 6.05 14.41
CA PHE A 28 -13.13 5.97 13.93
C PHE A 28 -13.81 4.68 14.40
N SER A 29 -13.11 3.55 14.38
CA SER A 29 -13.63 2.26 14.85
C SER A 29 -14.00 2.31 16.33
N GLU A 30 -13.17 2.92 17.18
CA GLU A 30 -13.43 3.12 18.60
C GLU A 30 -14.64 4.04 18.84
N MET A 31 -14.83 5.05 18.01
CA MET A 31 -15.98 5.98 18.11
C MET A 31 -17.29 5.27 17.77
N VAL A 32 -17.31 4.41 16.75
CA VAL A 32 -18.52 3.71 16.28
C VAL A 32 -18.83 2.48 17.14
N HIS A 33 -17.82 1.81 17.62
CA HIS A 33 -17.95 0.63 18.46
C HIS A 33 -16.96 0.72 19.62
N PRO A 34 -17.36 1.42 20.71
CA PRO A 34 -16.53 1.53 21.91
C PRO A 34 -16.14 0.12 22.38
N ALA A 35 -14.85 -0.20 22.26
CA ALA A 35 -14.35 -1.45 22.80
C ALA A 35 -14.54 -1.51 24.30
N ALA A 36 -14.77 -2.71 24.84
CA ALA A 36 -14.70 -2.91 26.29
C ALA A 36 -13.36 -2.37 26.82
N PRO A 37 -13.31 -1.87 28.07
CA PRO A 37 -12.08 -1.31 28.63
C PRO A 37 -10.88 -2.23 28.36
N PHE A 38 -9.81 -1.64 27.85
CA PHE A 38 -8.61 -2.39 27.50
C PHE A 38 -8.04 -3.07 28.76
N ASN A 39 -8.10 -4.38 28.78
CA ASN A 39 -7.61 -5.21 29.90
C ASN A 39 -6.15 -5.69 29.71
N GLY A 40 -5.40 -5.09 28.75
CA GLY A 40 -4.03 -5.48 28.42
C GLY A 40 -3.92 -6.67 27.46
N ASN A 41 -5.04 -7.28 27.06
CA ASN A 41 -5.05 -8.47 26.19
C ASN A 41 -5.63 -8.17 24.80
N VAL A 42 -4.77 -7.69 23.88
CA VAL A 42 -5.14 -7.37 22.48
C VAL A 42 -5.76 -8.56 21.75
N PRO A 43 -5.24 -9.81 21.84
CA PRO A 43 -5.83 -10.98 21.20
C PRO A 43 -7.27 -11.25 21.60
N GLU A 44 -7.62 -11.06 22.86
CA GLU A 44 -8.99 -11.25 23.35
C GLU A 44 -9.93 -10.16 22.83
N GLN A 45 -9.46 -8.93 22.77
CA GLN A 45 -10.22 -7.82 22.22
C GLN A 45 -10.56 -8.04 20.74
N VAL A 46 -9.61 -8.49 19.94
CA VAL A 46 -9.81 -8.79 18.52
C VAL A 46 -10.86 -9.89 18.29
N ARG A 47 -10.92 -10.90 19.14
CA ARG A 47 -11.94 -11.97 19.06
C ARG A 47 -13.37 -11.49 19.31
N ARG A 48 -13.54 -10.36 19.99
CA ARG A 48 -14.85 -9.80 20.32
C ARG A 48 -15.42 -8.88 19.24
N TYR A 49 -14.64 -8.55 18.19
CA TYR A 49 -15.14 -7.71 17.13
C TYR A 49 -16.23 -8.41 16.32
N PRO A 50 -17.40 -7.76 16.12
CA PRO A 50 -18.43 -8.27 15.23
C PRO A 50 -17.93 -8.35 13.78
N ASP A 51 -18.48 -9.29 12.99
CA ASP A 51 -18.07 -9.49 11.60
C ASP A 51 -18.22 -8.24 10.72
N TRP A 52 -19.23 -7.41 10.98
CA TRP A 52 -19.43 -6.18 10.22
C TRP A 52 -18.30 -5.16 10.48
N VAL A 53 -17.75 -5.08 11.68
CA VAL A 53 -16.60 -4.23 12.00
C VAL A 53 -15.38 -4.72 11.24
N LEU A 54 -15.12 -6.03 11.24
CA LEU A 54 -14.04 -6.63 10.48
C LEU A 54 -14.18 -6.39 8.98
N ALA A 55 -15.40 -6.39 8.44
CA ALA A 55 -15.65 -6.05 7.04
C ALA A 55 -15.27 -4.59 6.71
N ILE A 56 -15.61 -3.65 7.59
CA ILE A 56 -15.17 -2.24 7.45
C ILE A 56 -13.64 -2.14 7.49
N VAL A 57 -12.99 -2.88 8.39
CA VAL A 57 -11.53 -2.90 8.49
C VAL A 57 -10.89 -3.43 7.20
N VAL A 58 -11.44 -4.48 6.58
CA VAL A 58 -10.97 -4.98 5.27
C VAL A 58 -11.00 -3.87 4.21
N MET A 59 -12.12 -3.15 4.12
CA MET A 59 -12.27 -2.06 3.15
C MET A 59 -11.32 -0.89 3.45
N ALA A 60 -11.22 -0.49 4.71
CA ALA A 60 -10.39 0.62 5.14
C ALA A 60 -8.89 0.34 4.95
N TRP A 61 -8.41 -0.83 5.31
CA TRP A 61 -7.01 -1.21 5.13
C TRP A 61 -6.65 -1.40 3.66
N SER A 62 -7.54 -1.99 2.87
CA SER A 62 -7.36 -2.09 1.42
C SER A 62 -7.36 -0.72 0.75
N GLY A 63 -8.26 0.18 1.16
CA GLY A 63 -8.26 1.57 0.71
C GLY A 63 -6.98 2.32 1.07
N THR A 64 -6.49 2.16 2.29
CA THR A 64 -5.21 2.71 2.76
C THR A 64 -4.04 2.21 1.91
N ALA A 65 -3.99 0.91 1.62
CA ALA A 65 -2.95 0.32 0.78
C ALA A 65 -3.00 0.85 -0.66
N ALA A 66 -4.20 0.99 -1.23
CA ALA A 66 -4.39 1.58 -2.56
C ALA A 66 -3.93 3.05 -2.58
N ALA A 67 -4.33 3.85 -1.60
CA ALA A 67 -3.94 5.26 -1.50
C ALA A 67 -2.41 5.43 -1.35
N ALA A 68 -1.79 4.67 -0.43
CA ALA A 68 -0.35 4.75 -0.20
C ALA A 68 0.47 4.33 -1.43
N THR A 69 0.10 3.24 -2.09
CA THR A 69 0.77 2.77 -3.30
C THR A 69 0.53 3.69 -4.50
N TRP A 70 -0.65 4.31 -4.58
CA TRP A 70 -0.95 5.33 -5.59
C TRP A 70 -0.07 6.57 -5.40
N VAL A 71 0.02 7.11 -4.18
CA VAL A 71 0.88 8.26 -3.85
C VAL A 71 2.34 7.94 -4.17
N ALA A 72 2.85 6.79 -3.73
CA ALA A 72 4.22 6.37 -4.00
C ALA A 72 4.51 6.29 -5.50
N SER A 73 3.59 5.73 -6.29
CA SER A 73 3.73 5.60 -7.73
C SER A 73 3.58 6.94 -8.46
N ARG A 74 2.72 7.83 -7.97
CA ARG A 74 2.43 9.13 -8.59
C ARG A 74 3.54 10.14 -8.41
N PHE A 75 4.08 10.25 -7.21
CA PHE A 75 5.10 11.22 -6.85
C PHE A 75 6.52 10.65 -6.95
N GLY A 76 6.69 9.37 -6.72
CA GLY A 76 7.94 8.65 -6.92
C GLY A 76 8.06 8.05 -8.33
N ASN A 77 8.03 6.75 -8.37
CA ASN A 77 8.04 5.93 -9.59
C ASN A 77 7.38 4.56 -9.30
N ARG A 78 7.30 3.69 -10.31
CA ARG A 78 6.74 2.34 -10.16
C ARG A 78 7.47 1.51 -9.08
N LEU A 79 8.79 1.68 -8.98
CA LEU A 79 9.59 0.99 -7.97
C LEU A 79 9.21 1.43 -6.56
N ALA A 80 8.99 2.74 -6.34
CA ALA A 80 8.54 3.26 -5.05
C ALA A 80 7.19 2.65 -4.64
N GLY A 81 6.22 2.58 -5.57
CA GLY A 81 4.94 1.91 -5.33
C GLY A 81 5.10 0.43 -4.97
N GLY A 82 5.99 -0.28 -5.67
CA GLY A 82 6.31 -1.68 -5.37
C GLY A 82 6.94 -1.87 -3.99
N ILE A 83 7.87 -1.01 -3.60
CA ILE A 83 8.50 -1.03 -2.26
C ILE A 83 7.44 -0.81 -1.18
N VAL A 84 6.57 0.20 -1.34
CA VAL A 84 5.49 0.48 -0.38
C VAL A 84 4.52 -0.70 -0.30
N ALA A 85 4.12 -1.28 -1.43
CA ALA A 85 3.26 -2.47 -1.44
C ALA A 85 3.89 -3.65 -0.68
N LEU A 86 5.19 -3.90 -0.86
CA LEU A 86 5.93 -4.96 -0.18
C LEU A 86 6.00 -4.71 1.34
N LEU A 87 6.31 -3.49 1.75
CA LEU A 87 6.38 -3.13 3.18
C LEU A 87 5.01 -3.27 3.86
N LEU A 88 3.95 -2.80 3.20
CA LEU A 88 2.59 -2.93 3.72
C LEU A 88 2.13 -4.39 3.74
N ALA A 89 2.46 -5.19 2.72
CA ALA A 89 2.16 -6.62 2.71
C ALA A 89 2.89 -7.36 3.84
N TRP A 90 4.15 -7.03 4.10
CA TRP A 90 4.90 -7.57 5.23
C TRP A 90 4.23 -7.23 6.57
N ALA A 91 3.86 -5.97 6.78
CA ALA A 91 3.15 -5.53 7.98
C ALA A 91 1.80 -6.25 8.14
N LEU A 92 1.04 -6.43 7.03
CA LEU A 92 -0.21 -7.16 7.04
C LEU A 92 -0.01 -8.63 7.46
N VAL A 93 0.94 -9.34 6.85
CA VAL A 93 1.22 -10.75 7.16
C VAL A 93 1.61 -10.90 8.63
N PHE A 94 2.48 -10.03 9.13
CA PHE A 94 2.86 -10.01 10.54
C PHE A 94 1.64 -9.84 11.45
N ASN A 95 0.76 -8.90 11.13
CA ASN A 95 -0.46 -8.63 11.88
C ASN A 95 -1.42 -9.84 11.87
N LEU A 96 -1.63 -10.47 10.69
CA LEU A 96 -2.51 -11.63 10.54
C LEU A 96 -1.99 -12.90 11.27
N ILE A 97 -0.68 -13.00 11.47
CA ILE A 97 -0.08 -14.10 12.24
C ILE A 97 -0.19 -13.84 13.74
N MET A 98 0.06 -12.60 14.19
CA MET A 98 0.09 -12.24 15.60
C MET A 98 -1.30 -12.18 16.23
N LEU A 99 -2.34 -11.83 15.46
CA LEU A 99 -3.68 -11.65 15.98
C LEU A 99 -4.64 -12.78 15.56
N PRO A 100 -5.51 -13.24 16.46
CA PRO A 100 -6.41 -14.36 16.23
C PRO A 100 -7.68 -13.95 15.47
N TYR A 101 -7.48 -13.35 14.29
CA TYR A 101 -8.61 -13.03 13.41
C TYR A 101 -9.34 -14.27 12.91
N THR A 102 -10.61 -14.11 12.58
CA THR A 102 -11.43 -15.14 11.95
C THR A 102 -10.88 -15.54 10.58
N ILE A 103 -11.10 -16.81 10.18
CA ILE A 103 -10.55 -17.33 8.91
C ILE A 103 -11.04 -16.52 7.72
N TRP A 104 -12.33 -16.17 7.68
CA TRP A 104 -12.89 -15.38 6.58
C TRP A 104 -12.21 -14.02 6.42
N PHE A 105 -11.88 -13.33 7.53
CA PHE A 105 -11.17 -12.07 7.52
C PHE A 105 -9.77 -12.22 6.92
N LYS A 106 -9.04 -13.26 7.32
CA LYS A 106 -7.70 -13.55 6.77
C LYS A 106 -7.75 -13.79 5.27
N VAL A 107 -8.72 -14.57 4.79
CA VAL A 107 -8.93 -14.84 3.36
C VAL A 107 -9.31 -13.55 2.62
N ALA A 108 -10.24 -12.77 3.15
CA ALA A 108 -10.65 -11.51 2.56
C ALA A 108 -9.47 -10.53 2.42
N MET A 109 -8.66 -10.38 3.47
CA MET A 109 -7.47 -9.53 3.45
C MET A 109 -6.41 -10.04 2.46
N PHE A 110 -6.21 -11.35 2.39
CA PHE A 110 -5.24 -11.94 1.47
C PHE A 110 -5.60 -11.72 -0.01
N ILE A 111 -6.89 -11.54 -0.31
CA ILE A 111 -7.39 -11.25 -1.66
C ILE A 111 -7.48 -9.74 -1.91
N ALA A 112 -8.18 -9.01 -1.04
CA ALA A 112 -8.49 -7.60 -1.26
C ALA A 112 -7.25 -6.70 -1.23
N PHE A 113 -6.32 -6.97 -0.33
CA PHE A 113 -5.15 -6.14 -0.12
C PHE A 113 -4.17 -6.13 -1.31
N PRO A 114 -3.74 -7.27 -1.90
CA PRO A 114 -2.91 -7.27 -3.09
C PRO A 114 -3.59 -6.59 -4.29
N ILE A 115 -4.91 -6.83 -4.47
CA ILE A 115 -5.68 -6.18 -5.53
C ILE A 115 -5.62 -4.66 -5.36
N ALA A 116 -5.85 -4.16 -4.15
CA ALA A 116 -5.78 -2.75 -3.82
C ALA A 116 -4.40 -2.15 -4.11
N CYS A 117 -3.31 -2.83 -3.74
CA CYS A 117 -1.95 -2.41 -4.04
C CYS A 117 -1.70 -2.33 -5.55
N VAL A 118 -2.10 -3.34 -6.32
CA VAL A 118 -1.93 -3.37 -7.79
C VAL A 118 -2.71 -2.23 -8.44
N LEU A 119 -3.95 -2.00 -8.01
CA LEU A 119 -4.76 -0.89 -8.50
C LEU A 119 -4.12 0.46 -8.18
N GLY A 120 -3.66 0.66 -6.95
CA GLY A 120 -2.95 1.88 -6.56
C GLY A 120 -1.72 2.15 -7.43
N ILE A 121 -0.89 1.15 -7.67
CA ILE A 121 0.28 1.27 -8.55
C ILE A 121 -0.14 1.56 -9.99
N LYS A 122 -1.15 0.86 -10.51
CA LYS A 122 -1.64 1.02 -11.87
C LYS A 122 -2.18 2.43 -12.13
N TYR A 123 -3.04 2.94 -11.27
CA TYR A 123 -3.66 4.25 -11.41
C TYR A 123 -2.75 5.41 -10.98
N GLY A 124 -1.71 5.16 -10.17
CA GLY A 124 -0.69 6.14 -9.81
C GLY A 124 0.28 6.48 -10.95
N ARG A 125 0.32 5.70 -12.03
CA ARG A 125 1.22 5.93 -13.17
C ARG A 125 0.92 7.25 -13.86
N ARG A 126 1.97 7.99 -14.22
CA ARG A 126 1.84 9.15 -15.10
C ARG A 126 1.72 8.67 -16.54
N PRO A 127 0.63 9.03 -17.27
CA PRO A 127 0.57 8.78 -18.71
C PRO A 127 1.77 9.47 -19.39
N GLY A 128 2.55 8.75 -20.18
CA GLY A 128 3.66 9.30 -20.96
C GLY A 128 5.08 9.01 -20.46
N ALA A 129 5.27 8.40 -19.29
CA ALA A 129 6.61 7.99 -18.86
C ALA A 129 7.17 6.82 -19.71
N ASP A 130 6.29 5.94 -20.14
CA ASP A 130 6.67 4.76 -20.95
C ASP A 130 6.85 5.12 -22.44
N ALA A 131 6.18 6.16 -22.95
CA ALA A 131 6.31 6.61 -24.35
C ALA A 131 7.70 7.18 -24.66
N LYS A 132 8.39 7.77 -23.70
CA LYS A 132 9.75 8.29 -23.90
C LYS A 132 10.82 7.22 -24.04
N LEU A 133 10.59 6.03 -23.51
CA LEU A 133 11.52 4.89 -23.64
C LEU A 133 11.36 4.19 -25.00
N SER A 134 10.14 4.20 -25.57
CA SER A 134 9.86 3.59 -26.88
C SER A 134 10.34 4.43 -28.06
N HIS A 135 10.53 5.74 -27.88
CA HIS A 135 10.97 6.67 -28.91
C HIS A 135 12.42 7.13 -28.75
N ALA A 136 13.24 6.46 -27.94
CA ALA A 136 14.68 6.69 -27.97
C ALA A 136 15.17 6.32 -29.36
N PRO A 137 15.69 7.28 -30.17
CA PRO A 137 16.17 6.97 -31.50
C PRO A 137 17.25 5.90 -31.38
N GLN A 138 16.97 4.76 -32.00
CA GLN A 138 17.95 3.69 -32.10
C GLN A 138 19.13 4.29 -32.85
N LYS A 139 20.22 4.60 -32.12
CA LYS A 139 21.45 5.06 -32.75
C LYS A 139 21.86 4.00 -33.75
N THR A 140 21.55 4.25 -35.04
CA THR A 140 22.06 3.45 -36.14
C THR A 140 23.58 3.57 -36.11
N SER A 141 24.25 2.53 -35.71
CA SER A 141 25.70 2.43 -35.51
C SER A 141 26.48 2.34 -36.85
N TRP A 142 25.89 2.80 -37.95
CA TRP A 142 26.53 2.77 -39.26
C TRP A 142 26.72 4.17 -39.87
N GLU A 143 27.39 5.05 -39.18
CA GLU A 143 27.92 6.23 -39.80
C GLU A 143 29.22 5.84 -40.51
N PRO A 144 29.27 5.82 -41.87
CA PRO A 144 30.49 5.46 -42.59
C PRO A 144 31.56 6.50 -42.29
N ARG A 145 32.67 6.02 -41.78
CA ARG A 145 33.90 6.80 -41.54
C ARG A 145 34.33 7.41 -42.87
N ARG A 146 34.07 8.72 -43.06
CA ARG A 146 34.65 9.47 -44.20
C ARG A 146 36.17 9.51 -44.03
N GLN A 147 36.85 8.89 -44.97
CA GLN A 147 38.30 9.01 -45.16
C GLN A 147 38.62 10.34 -45.81
#